data_074b75acf9a67941d5dae497ae45b7ca
#
_entry.id   074b75acf9a67941d5dae497ae45b7ca
#
_cell.length_a   1.000
_cell.length_b   1.000
_cell.length_c   1.000
_cell.angle_alpha   90.00
_cell.angle_beta   90.00
_cell.angle_gamma   90.00
#
_symmetry.space_group_name_H-M   'P 1'
#
loop_
_entity.id
_entity.type
_entity.pdbx_description
1 polymer ?
#
loop_
_entity_poly.entity_id
_entity_poly.type
_entity_poly.pdbx_seq_one_letter_code
_entity_poly.pdbx_strand_id
1 'polypeptide(L)'
;MKNVKRYALLVLLILLCAGGISAQNRAKYVFYFIGDGMGINQVYGTELYNAAMGNGDGRLSFTRFPVRTYVTNHTNYGVTDSAAAGTALATGVKTKNGHLGVNEAGESVGNIAELAQQMGYATGVATNVAVNHATPSAFYSHCKDRDDYLVLTTQLIEGKMSFAAGANFLCRSKSGLKPKDMIQRAEEAGIKVTQKPEEAARVKGQRVILLGESLEKKYMPYALDRDKKESSIVDFTRAAIQYLERASDKGFFLMVEGGRIDYACHDNDAKATFLEINDLNASVQLALDFYERHPNETLIVVTSDHETGGMIVGYRKYQIRLDRLATQDISMESLTGVMQRMREEEKTDWDDMQTLLKKRLGLWDKVSLREKDEKSLRKTFEKNFVVNGEKVVGLYNSNEKMASEAVKILNKRAYIDWISLSHTGSQVPLWVKGVGFENFYDCYDNTDIPKMIAKAMGGELK
;
A
#
# COMPACT_ATOMS: atom_id res chain seq x y z
N MET A 1 60.10 -19.78 -33.02
CA MET A 1 58.73 -19.73 -33.59
C MET A 1 57.66 -20.47 -32.75
N LYS A 2 57.92 -21.59 -32.06
CA LYS A 2 56.92 -22.32 -31.24
C LYS A 2 56.45 -21.55 -29.99
N ASN A 3 57.32 -20.77 -29.36
CA ASN A 3 56.98 -20.02 -28.13
C ASN A 3 56.14 -18.76 -28.42
N VAL A 4 56.35 -18.09 -29.55
CA VAL A 4 55.56 -16.91 -29.94
C VAL A 4 54.09 -17.26 -30.19
N LYS A 5 53.82 -18.43 -30.83
CA LYS A 5 52.46 -18.92 -31.03
C LYS A 5 51.73 -19.29 -29.73
N ARG A 6 52.48 -19.78 -28.73
CA ARG A 6 51.93 -20.11 -27.42
C ARG A 6 51.54 -18.86 -26.62
N TYR A 7 52.36 -17.81 -26.67
CA TYR A 7 52.04 -16.53 -26.04
C TYR A 7 50.90 -15.79 -26.74
N ALA A 8 50.84 -15.85 -28.08
CA ALA A 8 49.71 -15.28 -28.82
C ALA A 8 48.38 -15.99 -28.50
N LEU A 9 48.41 -17.32 -28.32
CA LEU A 9 47.22 -18.09 -27.96
C LEU A 9 46.79 -17.80 -26.52
N LEU A 10 47.73 -17.61 -25.58
CA LEU A 10 47.43 -17.23 -24.18
C LEU A 10 46.85 -15.80 -24.09
N VAL A 11 47.40 -14.86 -24.84
CA VAL A 11 46.89 -13.49 -24.92
C VAL A 11 45.49 -13.44 -25.56
N LEU A 12 45.22 -14.26 -26.56
CA LEU A 12 43.89 -14.38 -27.17
C LEU A 12 42.88 -15.03 -26.23
N LEU A 13 43.29 -16.03 -25.42
CA LEU A 13 42.44 -16.62 -24.39
C LEU A 13 42.16 -15.63 -23.23
N ILE A 14 43.17 -14.83 -22.84
CA ILE A 14 42.98 -13.77 -21.82
C ILE A 14 42.08 -12.66 -22.39
N LEU A 15 42.19 -12.28 -23.63
CA LEU A 15 41.32 -11.32 -24.29
C LEU A 15 39.89 -11.87 -24.49
N LEU A 16 39.72 -13.17 -24.74
CA LEU A 16 38.41 -13.82 -24.77
C LEU A 16 37.78 -13.97 -23.40
N CYS A 17 38.60 -14.14 -22.34
CA CYS A 17 38.10 -14.10 -20.93
C CYS A 17 37.84 -12.66 -20.42
N ALA A 18 38.58 -11.67 -20.92
CA ALA A 18 38.38 -10.25 -20.57
C ALA A 18 37.26 -9.62 -21.43
N GLY A 19 36.82 -10.23 -22.53
CA GLY A 19 35.71 -9.78 -23.37
C GLY A 19 34.32 -10.21 -22.89
N GLY A 20 34.25 -10.95 -21.80
CA GLY A 20 33.00 -11.12 -21.05
C GLY A 20 32.68 -9.86 -20.25
N ILE A 21 32.42 -8.73 -20.91
CA ILE A 21 31.55 -7.70 -20.32
C ILE A 21 30.24 -8.46 -20.14
N SER A 22 30.02 -8.97 -18.92
CA SER A 22 28.72 -9.45 -18.48
C SER A 22 27.78 -8.30 -18.84
N ALA A 23 26.98 -8.46 -19.89
CA ALA A 23 25.88 -7.54 -20.13
C ALA A 23 25.10 -7.53 -18.80
N GLN A 24 25.25 -6.45 -18.06
CA GLN A 24 24.62 -6.33 -16.74
C GLN A 24 23.14 -6.62 -16.97
N ASN A 25 22.64 -7.71 -16.37
CA ASN A 25 21.25 -8.08 -16.55
C ASN A 25 20.40 -6.88 -16.16
N ARG A 26 19.53 -6.45 -17.07
CA ARG A 26 18.62 -5.33 -16.83
C ARG A 26 17.30 -5.85 -16.29
N ALA A 27 16.71 -5.14 -15.37
CA ALA A 27 15.38 -5.47 -14.88
C ALA A 27 14.36 -5.23 -16.00
N LYS A 28 13.90 -6.31 -16.61
CA LYS A 28 12.83 -6.33 -17.60
C LYS A 28 11.45 -6.25 -16.95
N TYR A 29 11.32 -6.77 -15.75
CA TYR A 29 10.09 -6.80 -14.97
C TYR A 29 10.35 -6.14 -13.62
N VAL A 30 9.65 -5.05 -13.37
CA VAL A 30 9.81 -4.28 -12.14
C VAL A 30 8.49 -4.29 -11.36
N PHE A 31 8.56 -4.79 -10.14
CA PHE A 31 7.50 -4.71 -9.16
C PHE A 31 7.88 -3.72 -8.06
N TYR A 32 7.05 -2.72 -7.84
CA TYR A 32 7.27 -1.69 -6.84
C TYR A 32 6.08 -1.64 -5.87
N PHE A 33 6.24 -2.25 -4.70
CA PHE A 33 5.21 -2.30 -3.67
C PHE A 33 5.39 -1.17 -2.68
N ILE A 34 4.29 -0.45 -2.41
CA ILE A 34 4.24 0.65 -1.42
C ILE A 34 3.12 0.33 -0.43
N GLY A 35 3.48 0.07 0.84
CA GLY A 35 2.51 0.00 1.92
C GLY A 35 2.31 1.40 2.48
N ASP A 36 1.18 2.04 2.16
CA ASP A 36 0.85 3.37 2.66
C ASP A 36 0.74 3.34 4.20
N GLY A 37 1.47 4.22 4.88
CA GLY A 37 1.50 4.26 6.34
C GLY A 37 2.22 3.10 7.05
N MET A 38 2.89 2.22 6.29
CA MET A 38 3.48 0.96 6.77
C MET A 38 4.85 1.17 7.43
N GLY A 39 4.87 1.56 8.69
CA GLY A 39 6.11 1.66 9.48
C GLY A 39 6.69 0.30 9.90
N ILE A 40 7.89 0.34 10.47
CA ILE A 40 8.62 -0.86 10.93
C ILE A 40 7.82 -1.63 11.98
N ASN A 41 7.18 -0.94 12.93
CA ASN A 41 6.41 -1.58 14.00
C ASN A 41 5.12 -2.21 13.49
N GLN A 42 4.50 -1.67 12.43
CA GLN A 42 3.35 -2.27 11.76
C GLN A 42 3.75 -3.60 11.11
N VAL A 43 4.89 -3.65 10.42
CA VAL A 43 5.43 -4.89 9.83
C VAL A 43 5.81 -5.89 10.92
N TYR A 44 6.58 -5.48 11.92
CA TYR A 44 6.99 -6.36 13.02
C TYR A 44 5.80 -6.87 13.84
N GLY A 45 4.82 -6.00 14.11
CA GLY A 45 3.58 -6.39 14.77
C GLY A 45 2.79 -7.43 13.97
N THR A 46 2.77 -7.31 12.63
CA THR A 46 2.14 -8.30 11.74
C THR A 46 2.84 -9.65 11.83
N GLU A 47 4.17 -9.68 11.80
CA GLU A 47 4.93 -10.94 11.94
C GLU A 47 4.66 -11.63 13.29
N LEU A 48 4.66 -10.87 14.37
CA LEU A 48 4.33 -11.39 15.69
C LEU A 48 2.88 -11.87 15.81
N TYR A 49 1.95 -11.16 15.17
CA TYR A 49 0.55 -11.59 15.10
C TYR A 49 0.42 -12.90 14.32
N ASN A 50 1.05 -13.01 13.16
CA ASN A 50 1.04 -14.22 12.34
C ASN A 50 1.61 -15.42 13.11
N ALA A 51 2.72 -15.26 13.82
CA ALA A 51 3.30 -16.29 14.67
C ALA A 51 2.35 -16.70 15.81
N ALA A 52 1.69 -15.73 16.46
CA ALA A 52 0.69 -15.98 17.50
C ALA A 52 -0.55 -16.71 16.97
N MET A 53 -0.87 -16.59 15.68
CA MET A 53 -1.95 -17.31 15.00
C MET A 53 -1.54 -18.70 14.48
N GLY A 54 -0.29 -19.14 14.72
CA GLY A 54 0.21 -20.43 14.29
C GLY A 54 0.68 -20.50 12.82
N ASN A 55 0.91 -19.36 12.19
CA ASN A 55 1.41 -19.28 10.81
C ASN A 55 2.96 -19.42 10.77
N GLY A 56 3.48 -20.56 11.18
CA GLY A 56 4.92 -20.85 11.20
C GLY A 56 5.71 -19.89 12.07
N ASP A 57 6.80 -19.31 11.54
CA ASP A 57 7.60 -18.28 12.22
C ASP A 57 6.96 -16.87 12.11
N GLY A 58 5.82 -16.76 11.43
CA GLY A 58 5.06 -15.52 11.24
C GLY A 58 5.65 -14.54 10.24
N ARG A 59 6.85 -14.79 9.70
CA ARG A 59 7.57 -13.84 8.87
C ARG A 59 6.88 -13.61 7.53
N LEU A 60 6.85 -12.34 7.14
CA LEU A 60 6.41 -11.91 5.82
C LEU A 60 7.48 -12.27 4.77
N SER A 61 7.06 -12.59 3.55
CA SER A 61 7.97 -13.06 2.50
C SER A 61 9.03 -12.00 2.14
N PHE A 62 8.64 -10.74 2.09
CA PHE A 62 9.54 -9.64 1.73
C PHE A 62 10.57 -9.29 2.82
N THR A 63 10.30 -9.57 4.10
CA THR A 63 11.29 -9.32 5.16
C THR A 63 12.49 -10.28 5.10
N ARG A 64 12.44 -11.27 4.19
CA ARG A 64 13.54 -12.21 3.90
C ARG A 64 14.41 -11.78 2.71
N PHE A 65 14.13 -10.65 2.08
CA PHE A 65 14.89 -10.16 0.91
C PHE A 65 16.34 -9.82 1.27
N PRO A 66 17.29 -9.89 0.32
CA PRO A 66 18.70 -9.66 0.61
C PRO A 66 19.00 -8.21 1.06
N VAL A 67 18.39 -7.20 0.43
CA VAL A 67 18.44 -5.82 0.94
C VAL A 67 17.37 -5.64 1.99
N ARG A 68 17.76 -5.12 3.14
CA ARG A 68 16.92 -4.81 4.30
C ARG A 68 17.49 -3.59 4.98
N THR A 69 16.90 -2.44 4.74
CA THR A 69 17.32 -1.16 5.30
C THR A 69 16.12 -0.26 5.58
N TYR A 70 16.37 0.98 5.94
CA TYR A 70 15.33 2.03 6.08
C TYR A 70 15.82 3.30 5.42
N VAL A 71 14.86 4.09 4.98
CA VAL A 71 15.10 5.37 4.32
C VAL A 71 14.35 6.49 5.04
N THR A 72 14.90 7.69 4.95
CA THR A 72 14.19 8.90 5.35
C THR A 72 13.12 9.23 4.33
N ASN A 73 12.04 9.89 4.77
CA ASN A 73 10.87 10.17 3.91
C ASN A 73 10.30 11.58 4.11
N HIS A 74 10.88 12.37 5.02
CA HIS A 74 10.41 13.71 5.31
C HIS A 74 10.42 14.63 4.07
N THR A 75 9.54 15.63 4.04
CA THR A 75 9.66 16.77 3.13
C THR A 75 10.67 17.78 3.68
N ASN A 76 11.03 18.78 2.92
CA ASN A 76 11.86 19.89 3.43
C ASN A 76 11.14 20.73 4.51
N TYR A 77 9.86 20.49 4.72
CA TYR A 77 8.99 21.21 5.67
C TYR A 77 8.57 20.38 6.89
N GLY A 78 8.94 19.08 6.96
CA GLY A 78 8.62 18.20 8.07
C GLY A 78 7.99 16.87 7.65
N VAL A 79 7.01 16.41 8.41
CA VAL A 79 6.34 15.13 8.16
C VAL A 79 5.60 15.18 6.81
N THR A 80 5.81 14.15 6.00
CA THR A 80 5.23 14.05 4.66
C THR A 80 3.77 13.57 4.68
N ASP A 81 3.01 13.96 3.65
CA ASP A 81 1.78 13.27 3.25
C ASP A 81 2.05 12.28 2.10
N SER A 82 1.06 11.46 1.75
CA SER A 82 1.19 10.47 0.66
C SER A 82 1.46 11.11 -0.70
N ALA A 83 1.02 12.35 -0.94
CA ALA A 83 1.26 13.04 -2.22
C ALA A 83 2.75 13.40 -2.38
N ALA A 84 3.33 14.05 -1.37
CA ALA A 84 4.74 14.43 -1.40
C ALA A 84 5.66 13.20 -1.33
N ALA A 85 5.32 12.21 -0.49
CA ALA A 85 6.08 10.96 -0.40
C ALA A 85 5.97 10.13 -1.69
N GLY A 86 4.76 9.97 -2.23
CA GLY A 86 4.52 9.31 -3.52
C GLY A 86 5.29 10.00 -4.66
N THR A 87 5.31 11.34 -4.68
CA THR A 87 6.12 12.11 -5.63
C THR A 87 7.61 11.79 -5.48
N ALA A 88 8.15 11.78 -4.25
CA ALA A 88 9.54 11.43 -4.01
C ALA A 88 9.87 10.00 -4.47
N LEU A 89 8.99 9.02 -4.18
CA LEU A 89 9.10 7.62 -4.59
C LEU A 89 8.93 7.40 -6.11
N ALA A 90 8.23 8.30 -6.79
CA ALA A 90 8.04 8.21 -8.23
C ALA A 90 9.09 8.98 -9.03
N THR A 91 9.54 10.13 -8.54
CA THR A 91 10.38 11.08 -9.32
C THR A 91 11.82 11.20 -8.82
N GLY A 92 12.09 10.81 -7.56
CA GLY A 92 13.38 11.09 -6.92
C GLY A 92 13.58 12.55 -6.51
N VAL A 93 12.49 13.34 -6.39
CA VAL A 93 12.51 14.76 -6.03
C VAL A 93 11.57 15.03 -4.86
N LYS A 94 12.05 15.76 -3.84
CA LYS A 94 11.20 16.24 -2.72
C LYS A 94 10.27 17.34 -3.20
N THR A 95 9.07 17.38 -2.60
CA THR A 95 8.07 18.41 -2.87
C THR A 95 7.28 18.79 -1.61
N LYS A 96 6.30 19.67 -1.74
CA LYS A 96 5.39 20.08 -0.66
C LYS A 96 4.27 19.06 -0.49
N ASN A 97 3.76 18.94 0.74
CA ASN A 97 2.54 18.17 0.99
C ASN A 97 1.40 18.61 0.07
N GLY A 98 0.65 17.65 -0.44
CA GLY A 98 -0.41 17.90 -1.41
C GLY A 98 0.01 17.94 -2.87
N HIS A 99 1.30 18.06 -3.18
CA HIS A 99 1.83 18.12 -4.54
C HIS A 99 2.09 16.72 -5.11
N LEU A 100 1.74 16.49 -6.37
CA LEU A 100 1.90 15.24 -7.11
C LEU A 100 2.69 15.44 -8.39
N GLY A 101 3.81 14.71 -8.57
CA GLY A 101 4.63 14.73 -9.80
C GLY A 101 5.20 16.11 -10.16
N VAL A 102 5.23 17.05 -9.21
CA VAL A 102 5.78 18.39 -9.39
C VAL A 102 6.80 18.70 -8.30
N ASN A 103 7.79 19.55 -8.59
CA ASN A 103 8.74 20.04 -7.61
C ASN A 103 8.12 21.10 -6.66
N GLU A 104 8.90 21.67 -5.75
CA GLU A 104 8.42 22.70 -4.81
C GLU A 104 7.92 23.98 -5.47
N ALA A 105 8.44 24.32 -6.65
CA ALA A 105 7.96 25.44 -7.46
C ALA A 105 6.64 25.12 -8.19
N GLY A 106 6.27 23.83 -8.22
CA GLY A 106 5.09 23.32 -8.90
C GLY A 106 5.30 23.10 -10.39
N GLU A 107 6.54 22.86 -10.80
CA GLU A 107 6.92 22.47 -12.15
C GLU A 107 6.90 20.93 -12.26
N SER A 108 6.40 20.40 -13.37
CA SER A 108 6.32 18.97 -13.61
C SER A 108 7.71 18.30 -13.61
N VAL A 109 7.83 17.16 -12.96
CA VAL A 109 9.05 16.36 -12.86
C VAL A 109 8.77 14.96 -13.41
N GLY A 110 9.61 14.48 -14.33
CA GLY A 110 9.45 13.13 -14.90
C GLY A 110 9.52 12.03 -13.84
N ASN A 111 8.65 11.03 -13.94
CA ASN A 111 8.58 9.93 -12.99
C ASN A 111 9.07 8.60 -13.59
N ILE A 112 9.29 7.61 -12.73
CA ILE A 112 9.83 6.31 -13.13
C ILE A 112 8.90 5.52 -14.08
N ALA A 113 7.58 5.68 -13.98
CA ALA A 113 6.65 5.05 -14.89
C ALA A 113 6.71 5.69 -16.30
N GLU A 114 6.90 7.01 -16.38
CA GLU A 114 7.12 7.70 -17.66
C GLU A 114 8.45 7.30 -18.29
N LEU A 115 9.53 7.15 -17.49
CA LEU A 115 10.78 6.62 -17.97
C LEU A 115 10.60 5.20 -18.52
N ALA A 116 9.89 4.33 -17.80
CA ALA A 116 9.58 2.98 -18.27
C ALA A 116 8.82 3.00 -19.61
N GLN A 117 7.83 3.88 -19.78
CA GLN A 117 7.10 4.08 -21.05
C GLN A 117 8.02 4.53 -22.18
N GLN A 118 8.94 5.46 -21.91
CA GLN A 118 9.94 5.92 -22.90
C GLN A 118 10.87 4.78 -23.34
N MET A 119 11.16 3.83 -22.44
CA MET A 119 11.94 2.62 -22.71
C MET A 119 11.13 1.52 -23.39
N GLY A 120 9.82 1.72 -23.61
CA GLY A 120 8.92 0.78 -24.27
C GLY A 120 8.30 -0.27 -23.34
N TYR A 121 8.43 -0.13 -22.02
CA TYR A 121 7.76 -1.01 -21.06
C TYR A 121 6.26 -0.75 -21.03
N ALA A 122 5.48 -1.79 -20.80
CA ALA A 122 4.10 -1.59 -20.34
C ALA A 122 4.10 -1.11 -18.88
N THR A 123 3.18 -0.23 -18.52
CA THR A 123 3.14 0.33 -17.18
C THR A 123 1.80 0.12 -16.50
N GLY A 124 1.81 -0.16 -15.21
CA GLY A 124 0.61 -0.37 -14.42
C GLY A 124 0.69 0.19 -13.02
N VAL A 125 -0.48 0.56 -12.48
CA VAL A 125 -0.70 0.86 -11.08
C VAL A 125 -1.88 0.04 -10.56
N ALA A 126 -1.80 -0.46 -9.32
CA ALA A 126 -2.88 -1.16 -8.65
C ALA A 126 -2.93 -0.75 -7.18
N THR A 127 -4.12 -0.49 -6.67
CA THR A 127 -4.34 -0.07 -5.28
C THR A 127 -5.66 -0.61 -4.73
N ASN A 128 -5.81 -0.70 -3.42
CA ASN A 128 -7.06 -1.01 -2.76
C ASN A 128 -7.82 0.23 -2.23
N VAL A 129 -7.31 1.42 -2.55
CA VAL A 129 -8.03 2.70 -2.43
C VAL A 129 -8.47 3.19 -3.80
N ALA A 130 -8.90 4.42 -3.94
CA ALA A 130 -9.32 4.95 -5.25
C ALA A 130 -8.13 5.00 -6.24
N VAL A 131 -8.41 4.73 -7.52
CA VAL A 131 -7.38 4.73 -8.56
C VAL A 131 -6.69 6.09 -8.73
N ASN A 132 -7.42 7.18 -8.44
CA ASN A 132 -6.93 8.57 -8.44
C ASN A 132 -6.64 9.09 -7.01
N HIS A 133 -6.30 8.19 -6.05
CA HIS A 133 -5.71 8.57 -4.78
C HIS A 133 -4.28 9.09 -4.99
N ALA A 134 -3.70 9.74 -3.99
CA ALA A 134 -2.42 10.42 -4.10
C ALA A 134 -1.27 9.51 -4.55
N THR A 135 -1.07 8.38 -3.88
CA THR A 135 0.07 7.49 -4.15
C THR A 135 0.09 6.93 -5.57
N PRO A 136 -0.99 6.31 -6.12
CA PRO A 136 -0.98 5.87 -7.51
C PRO A 136 -0.88 7.03 -8.48
N SER A 137 -1.49 8.20 -8.16
CA SER A 137 -1.45 9.38 -9.03
C SER A 137 -0.06 9.96 -9.22
N ALA A 138 0.84 9.82 -8.26
CA ALA A 138 2.23 10.25 -8.39
C ALA A 138 2.99 9.56 -9.54
N PHE A 139 2.51 8.42 -10.01
CA PHE A 139 3.12 7.64 -11.12
C PHE A 139 2.54 7.96 -12.49
N TYR A 140 1.54 8.85 -12.59
CA TYR A 140 0.94 9.21 -13.87
C TYR A 140 0.45 10.67 -13.95
N SER A 141 0.56 11.45 -12.87
CA SER A 141 0.02 12.80 -12.81
C SER A 141 1.01 13.84 -12.32
N HIS A 142 0.80 15.09 -12.77
CA HIS A 142 1.51 16.29 -12.33
C HIS A 142 0.49 17.35 -11.92
N CYS A 143 0.31 17.54 -10.61
CA CYS A 143 -0.72 18.43 -10.07
C CYS A 143 -0.28 19.02 -8.72
N LYS A 144 -0.59 20.31 -8.48
CA LYS A 144 -0.29 20.99 -7.22
C LYS A 144 -1.30 20.71 -6.10
N ASP A 145 -2.35 19.97 -6.39
CA ASP A 145 -3.42 19.66 -5.44
C ASP A 145 -3.85 18.20 -5.61
N ARG A 146 -3.50 17.35 -4.63
CA ARG A 146 -3.88 15.92 -4.59
C ARG A 146 -5.40 15.68 -4.60
N ASP A 147 -6.18 16.70 -4.26
CA ASP A 147 -7.63 16.62 -4.24
C ASP A 147 -8.27 17.12 -5.54
N ASP A 148 -7.50 17.55 -6.52
CA ASP A 148 -8.03 17.84 -7.84
C ASP A 148 -8.23 16.55 -8.66
N TYR A 149 -9.16 15.73 -8.18
CA TYR A 149 -9.45 14.41 -8.73
C TYR A 149 -9.83 14.43 -10.21
N LEU A 150 -10.37 15.56 -10.71
CA LEU A 150 -10.69 15.70 -12.12
C LEU A 150 -9.41 15.78 -12.96
N VAL A 151 -8.45 16.61 -12.54
CA VAL A 151 -7.14 16.72 -13.21
C VAL A 151 -6.42 15.38 -13.16
N LEU A 152 -6.35 14.73 -11.99
CA LEU A 152 -5.69 13.42 -11.83
C LEU A 152 -6.32 12.37 -12.76
N THR A 153 -7.65 12.30 -12.82
CA THR A 153 -8.36 11.35 -13.68
C THR A 153 -8.15 11.67 -15.16
N THR A 154 -8.19 12.95 -15.53
CA THR A 154 -7.94 13.38 -16.92
C THR A 154 -6.54 12.96 -17.37
N GLN A 155 -5.52 13.18 -16.54
CA GLN A 155 -4.14 12.79 -16.86
C GLN A 155 -3.97 11.26 -16.92
N LEU A 156 -4.68 10.48 -16.11
CA LEU A 156 -4.73 9.01 -16.25
C LEU A 156 -5.33 8.60 -17.60
N ILE A 157 -6.45 9.22 -18.01
CA ILE A 157 -7.16 8.91 -19.25
C ILE A 157 -6.34 9.31 -20.48
N GLU A 158 -5.76 10.49 -20.49
CA GLU A 158 -4.99 11.04 -21.62
C GLU A 158 -3.55 10.49 -21.67
N GLY A 159 -3.02 10.00 -20.55
CA GLY A 159 -1.67 9.47 -20.42
C GLY A 159 -1.47 8.11 -21.11
N LYS A 160 -0.35 7.46 -20.80
CA LYS A 160 0.07 6.19 -21.43
C LYS A 160 0.05 4.99 -20.48
N MET A 161 -0.55 5.13 -19.28
CA MET A 161 -0.67 4.01 -18.34
C MET A 161 -1.45 2.86 -18.99
N SER A 162 -0.84 1.68 -19.11
CA SER A 162 -1.44 0.53 -19.80
C SER A 162 -2.52 -0.15 -18.97
N PHE A 163 -2.32 -0.21 -17.65
CA PHE A 163 -3.23 -0.82 -16.69
C PHE A 163 -3.34 0.05 -15.44
N ALA A 164 -4.57 0.31 -15.00
CA ALA A 164 -4.81 0.96 -13.71
C ALA A 164 -5.91 0.21 -12.96
N ALA A 165 -5.70 -0.04 -11.68
CA ALA A 165 -6.70 -0.68 -10.82
C ALA A 165 -6.85 0.05 -9.49
N GLY A 166 -8.09 0.17 -9.04
CA GLY A 166 -8.43 0.76 -7.75
C GLY A 166 -9.89 0.54 -7.38
N ALA A 167 -10.25 0.86 -6.15
CA ALA A 167 -11.62 0.64 -5.68
C ALA A 167 -12.66 1.41 -6.52
N ASN A 168 -12.35 2.68 -6.84
CA ASN A 168 -13.23 3.56 -7.59
C ASN A 168 -12.47 4.82 -8.03
N PHE A 169 -13.19 5.80 -8.59
CA PHE A 169 -12.74 7.19 -8.74
C PHE A 169 -13.23 8.05 -7.59
N LEU A 170 -12.37 8.88 -7.02
CA LEU A 170 -12.78 10.00 -6.16
C LEU A 170 -13.26 11.17 -7.01
N CYS A 171 -14.28 11.86 -6.50
CA CYS A 171 -14.81 13.09 -7.08
C CYS A 171 -15.06 14.10 -5.96
N ARG A 172 -14.72 15.37 -6.19
CA ARG A 172 -15.08 16.44 -5.23
C ARG A 172 -16.59 16.65 -5.22
N SER A 173 -17.18 16.70 -4.04
CA SER A 173 -18.63 16.94 -3.87
C SER A 173 -19.13 18.21 -4.59
N LYS A 174 -18.30 19.25 -4.62
CA LYS A 174 -18.63 20.53 -5.28
C LYS A 174 -18.54 20.49 -6.80
N SER A 175 -17.92 19.48 -7.41
CA SER A 175 -17.78 19.39 -8.87
C SER A 175 -19.06 18.95 -9.58
N GLY A 176 -20.02 18.37 -8.86
CA GLY A 176 -21.21 17.73 -9.42
C GLY A 176 -20.93 16.42 -10.16
N LEU A 177 -19.66 16.03 -10.31
CA LEU A 177 -19.22 14.82 -11.01
C LEU A 177 -19.33 13.61 -10.07
N LYS A 178 -19.62 12.45 -10.68
CA LYS A 178 -19.72 11.15 -10.03
C LYS A 178 -18.73 10.16 -10.64
N PRO A 179 -18.39 9.07 -9.98
CA PRO A 179 -17.53 8.04 -10.55
C PRO A 179 -17.94 7.55 -11.94
N LYS A 180 -19.26 7.41 -12.19
CA LYS A 180 -19.81 7.02 -13.50
C LYS A 180 -19.41 7.98 -14.63
N ASP A 181 -19.27 9.29 -14.35
CA ASP A 181 -18.90 10.27 -15.37
C ASP A 181 -17.41 10.11 -15.74
N MET A 182 -16.56 9.68 -14.79
CA MET A 182 -15.16 9.35 -15.04
C MET A 182 -15.03 8.05 -15.83
N ILE A 183 -15.87 7.06 -15.54
CA ILE A 183 -15.94 5.80 -16.30
C ILE A 183 -16.31 6.09 -17.76
N GLN A 184 -17.37 6.87 -17.99
CA GLN A 184 -17.80 7.25 -19.33
C GLN A 184 -16.68 7.93 -20.11
N ARG A 185 -15.98 8.91 -19.52
CA ARG A 185 -14.83 9.58 -20.15
C ARG A 185 -13.71 8.61 -20.52
N ALA A 186 -13.40 7.63 -19.65
CA ALA A 186 -12.39 6.62 -19.94
C ALA A 186 -12.80 5.72 -21.11
N GLU A 187 -14.07 5.31 -21.17
CA GLU A 187 -14.62 4.50 -22.28
C GLU A 187 -14.64 5.27 -23.59
N GLU A 188 -15.03 6.54 -23.57
CA GLU A 188 -15.00 7.45 -24.74
C GLU A 188 -13.57 7.65 -25.27
N ALA A 189 -12.55 7.58 -24.38
CA ALA A 189 -11.14 7.60 -24.75
C ALA A 189 -10.61 6.22 -25.22
N GLY A 190 -11.48 5.23 -25.40
CA GLY A 190 -11.12 3.89 -25.87
C GLY A 190 -10.48 2.99 -24.82
N ILE A 191 -10.59 3.31 -23.53
CA ILE A 191 -10.09 2.48 -22.44
C ILE A 191 -11.15 1.46 -22.05
N LYS A 192 -10.76 0.19 -21.87
CA LYS A 192 -11.67 -0.82 -21.33
C LYS A 192 -11.82 -0.61 -19.83
N VAL A 193 -13.01 -0.28 -19.36
CA VAL A 193 -13.35 -0.25 -17.94
C VAL A 193 -14.09 -1.53 -17.57
N THR A 194 -13.73 -2.18 -16.48
CA THR A 194 -14.37 -3.40 -15.97
C THR A 194 -14.25 -3.49 -14.45
N GLN A 195 -15.13 -4.28 -13.83
CA GLN A 195 -15.10 -4.62 -12.39
C GLN A 195 -14.69 -6.09 -12.17
N LYS A 196 -14.28 -6.79 -13.23
CA LYS A 196 -13.94 -8.22 -13.19
C LYS A 196 -12.46 -8.42 -13.44
N PRO A 197 -11.67 -8.85 -12.44
CA PRO A 197 -10.23 -9.08 -12.60
C PRO A 197 -9.89 -10.02 -13.76
N GLU A 198 -10.68 -11.08 -13.98
CA GLU A 198 -10.43 -12.05 -15.03
C GLU A 198 -10.68 -11.48 -16.44
N GLU A 199 -11.62 -10.53 -16.56
CA GLU A 199 -11.87 -9.80 -17.80
C GLU A 199 -10.71 -8.85 -18.07
N ALA A 200 -10.33 -8.04 -17.07
CA ALA A 200 -9.20 -7.12 -17.17
C ALA A 200 -7.91 -7.83 -17.60
N ALA A 201 -7.64 -8.98 -16.99
CA ALA A 201 -6.48 -9.81 -17.30
C ALA A 201 -6.42 -10.30 -18.75
N ARG A 202 -7.56 -10.45 -19.44
CA ARG A 202 -7.65 -11.01 -20.80
C ARG A 202 -7.69 -9.97 -21.92
N VAL A 203 -7.86 -8.69 -21.60
CA VAL A 203 -7.89 -7.61 -22.60
C VAL A 203 -6.61 -7.60 -23.42
N LYS A 204 -6.69 -7.33 -24.71
CA LYS A 204 -5.57 -7.25 -25.66
C LYS A 204 -5.67 -5.97 -26.47
N GLY A 205 -4.53 -5.32 -26.70
CA GLY A 205 -4.42 -4.16 -27.60
C GLY A 205 -5.18 -2.91 -27.16
N GLN A 206 -5.66 -2.87 -25.90
CA GLN A 206 -6.43 -1.78 -25.35
C GLN A 206 -6.00 -1.56 -23.90
N ARG A 207 -5.95 -0.32 -23.46
CA ARG A 207 -5.68 0.06 -22.06
C ARG A 207 -6.84 -0.38 -21.16
N VAL A 208 -6.54 -0.64 -19.89
CA VAL A 208 -7.52 -1.18 -18.94
C VAL A 208 -7.58 -0.34 -17.67
N ILE A 209 -8.81 -0.06 -17.22
CA ILE A 209 -9.09 0.39 -15.86
C ILE A 209 -9.95 -0.66 -15.18
N LEU A 210 -9.44 -1.28 -14.12
CA LEU A 210 -10.14 -2.26 -13.29
C LEU A 210 -10.61 -1.57 -12.00
N LEU A 211 -11.92 -1.59 -11.75
CA LEU A 211 -12.52 -0.99 -10.55
C LEU A 211 -13.07 -2.06 -9.62
N GLY A 212 -13.24 -1.72 -8.34
CA GLY A 212 -13.93 -2.56 -7.37
C GLY A 212 -15.41 -2.77 -7.69
N GLU A 213 -16.05 -3.73 -7.00
CA GLU A 213 -17.43 -4.14 -7.28
C GLU A 213 -18.47 -3.06 -6.98
N SER A 214 -18.18 -2.14 -6.06
CA SER A 214 -19.11 -1.09 -5.66
C SER A 214 -18.63 0.29 -6.06
N LEU A 215 -19.37 0.95 -6.94
CA LEU A 215 -19.10 2.34 -7.34
C LEU A 215 -19.54 3.37 -6.28
N GLU A 216 -20.18 2.94 -5.21
CA GLU A 216 -20.57 3.80 -4.07
C GLU A 216 -19.46 3.86 -3.00
N LYS A 217 -18.64 2.81 -2.91
CA LYS A 217 -17.52 2.74 -1.97
C LYS A 217 -16.30 3.47 -2.55
N LYS A 218 -15.66 4.30 -1.77
CA LYS A 218 -14.43 5.02 -2.16
C LYS A 218 -13.19 4.14 -2.14
N TYR A 219 -13.21 3.06 -1.36
CA TYR A 219 -12.12 2.12 -1.14
C TYR A 219 -12.66 0.71 -0.96
N MET A 220 -11.78 -0.29 -1.15
CA MET A 220 -12.11 -1.69 -0.88
C MET A 220 -12.39 -1.91 0.61
N PRO A 221 -13.24 -2.89 0.96
CA PRO A 221 -13.38 -3.32 2.36
C PRO A 221 -12.02 -3.75 2.92
N TYR A 222 -11.83 -3.54 4.23
CA TYR A 222 -10.69 -4.13 4.92
C TYR A 222 -10.68 -5.66 4.76
N ALA A 223 -9.49 -6.25 4.69
CA ALA A 223 -9.33 -7.72 4.65
C ALA A 223 -10.07 -8.43 5.80
N LEU A 224 -10.21 -7.73 6.95
CA LEU A 224 -10.97 -8.20 8.10
C LEU A 224 -12.48 -8.29 7.84
N ASP A 225 -13.03 -7.38 7.03
CA ASP A 225 -14.48 -7.22 6.79
C ASP A 225 -14.93 -7.79 5.44
N ARG A 226 -13.97 -8.07 4.53
CA ARG A 226 -14.24 -8.42 3.14
C ARG A 226 -14.98 -9.75 3.03
N ASP A 227 -16.06 -9.77 2.25
CA ASP A 227 -16.71 -11.00 1.82
C ASP A 227 -15.80 -11.76 0.85
N LYS A 228 -15.86 -13.09 0.85
CA LYS A 228 -15.09 -13.95 -0.06
C LYS A 228 -15.35 -13.72 -1.54
N LYS A 229 -16.44 -13.04 -1.87
CA LYS A 229 -16.82 -12.69 -3.25
C LYS A 229 -16.29 -11.32 -3.69
N GLU A 230 -15.84 -10.49 -2.76
CA GLU A 230 -15.27 -9.18 -3.05
C GLU A 230 -13.80 -9.32 -3.43
N SER A 231 -13.36 -8.60 -4.46
CA SER A 231 -11.97 -8.58 -4.92
C SER A 231 -11.04 -7.97 -3.86
N SER A 232 -9.81 -8.41 -3.90
CA SER A 232 -8.71 -7.93 -3.06
C SER A 232 -7.64 -7.25 -3.89
N ILE A 233 -6.69 -6.59 -3.22
CA ILE A 233 -5.48 -6.09 -3.90
C ILE A 233 -4.68 -7.23 -4.53
N VAL A 234 -4.78 -8.45 -4.00
CA VAL A 234 -4.14 -9.64 -4.58
C VAL A 234 -4.74 -9.98 -5.95
N ASP A 235 -6.06 -9.88 -6.09
CA ASP A 235 -6.75 -10.14 -7.36
C ASP A 235 -6.42 -9.07 -8.39
N PHE A 236 -6.34 -7.80 -7.97
CA PHE A 236 -5.93 -6.70 -8.83
C PHE A 236 -4.47 -6.83 -9.27
N THR A 237 -3.57 -7.20 -8.36
CA THR A 237 -2.16 -7.48 -8.67
C THR A 237 -2.03 -8.63 -9.66
N ARG A 238 -2.78 -9.72 -9.46
CA ARG A 238 -2.79 -10.87 -10.37
C ARG A 238 -3.26 -10.50 -11.77
N ALA A 239 -4.35 -9.73 -11.87
CA ALA A 239 -4.86 -9.26 -13.16
C ALA A 239 -3.85 -8.33 -13.86
N ALA A 240 -3.21 -7.42 -13.10
CA ALA A 240 -2.18 -6.53 -13.61
C ALA A 240 -0.98 -7.31 -14.18
N ILE A 241 -0.46 -8.28 -13.44
CA ILE A 241 0.65 -9.14 -13.90
C ILE A 241 0.29 -9.85 -15.21
N GLN A 242 -0.87 -10.53 -15.22
CA GLN A 242 -1.32 -11.29 -16.40
C GLN A 242 -1.55 -10.42 -17.64
N TYR A 243 -2.02 -9.19 -17.44
CA TYR A 243 -2.19 -8.23 -18.53
C TYR A 243 -0.83 -7.69 -19.00
N LEU A 244 0.01 -7.16 -18.08
CA LEU A 244 1.23 -6.46 -18.40
C LEU A 244 2.32 -7.36 -19.01
N GLU A 245 2.41 -8.63 -18.59
CA GLU A 245 3.35 -9.63 -19.14
C GLU A 245 3.17 -9.79 -20.64
N ARG A 246 1.97 -9.56 -21.18
CA ARG A 246 1.66 -9.68 -22.61
C ARG A 246 1.57 -8.35 -23.35
N ALA A 247 1.58 -7.24 -22.62
CA ALA A 247 1.34 -5.91 -23.20
C ALA A 247 2.60 -5.34 -23.89
N SER A 248 3.80 -5.81 -23.53
CA SER A 248 5.06 -5.40 -24.17
C SER A 248 6.14 -6.48 -24.09
N ASP A 249 6.83 -6.72 -25.20
CA ASP A 249 8.01 -7.60 -25.26
C ASP A 249 9.24 -7.00 -24.53
N LYS A 250 9.22 -5.71 -24.25
CA LYS A 250 10.29 -5.02 -23.48
C LYS A 250 10.17 -5.29 -21.97
N GLY A 251 9.00 -5.73 -21.50
CA GLY A 251 8.70 -5.98 -20.11
C GLY A 251 7.72 -4.98 -19.52
N PHE A 252 7.67 -4.89 -18.20
CA PHE A 252 6.74 -3.99 -17.53
C PHE A 252 7.30 -3.36 -16.25
N PHE A 253 6.69 -2.23 -15.88
CA PHE A 253 6.78 -1.61 -14.57
C PHE A 253 5.38 -1.65 -13.92
N LEU A 254 5.27 -2.24 -12.74
CA LEU A 254 4.02 -2.32 -11.96
C LEU A 254 4.23 -1.77 -10.56
N MET A 255 3.53 -0.69 -10.22
CA MET A 255 3.39 -0.22 -8.86
C MET A 255 2.13 -0.84 -8.23
N VAL A 256 2.27 -1.35 -7.00
CA VAL A 256 1.16 -1.91 -6.20
C VAL A 256 1.13 -1.23 -4.85
N GLU A 257 -0.02 -0.69 -4.49
CA GLU A 257 -0.20 0.02 -3.22
C GLU A 257 -1.14 -0.75 -2.27
N GLY A 258 -0.69 -0.92 -1.03
CA GLY A 258 -1.54 -1.29 0.10
C GLY A 258 -2.06 -0.04 0.81
N GLY A 259 -2.97 0.71 0.16
CA GLY A 259 -3.42 2.01 0.64
C GLY A 259 -4.29 1.92 1.90
N ARG A 260 -4.99 0.81 2.11
CA ARG A 260 -5.84 0.62 3.31
C ARG A 260 -5.04 0.39 4.59
N ILE A 261 -3.74 0.14 4.52
CA ILE A 261 -2.87 0.03 5.71
C ILE A 261 -2.87 1.37 6.47
N ASP A 262 -2.70 2.48 5.75
CA ASP A 262 -2.70 3.82 6.33
C ASP A 262 -4.03 4.17 7.01
N TYR A 263 -5.14 3.83 6.36
CA TYR A 263 -6.48 4.04 6.92
C TYR A 263 -6.66 3.29 8.26
N ALA A 264 -6.23 2.03 8.33
CA ALA A 264 -6.28 1.24 9.55
C ALA A 264 -5.36 1.81 10.66
N CYS A 265 -4.19 2.36 10.26
CA CYS A 265 -3.28 3.04 11.18
C CYS A 265 -3.86 4.37 11.70
N HIS A 266 -4.52 5.15 10.85
CA HIS A 266 -5.25 6.36 11.26
C HIS A 266 -6.39 6.06 12.23
N ASP A 267 -7.04 4.90 12.09
CA ASP A 267 -8.04 4.41 13.04
C ASP A 267 -7.43 3.79 14.30
N ASN A 268 -6.10 3.57 14.34
CA ASN A 268 -5.41 2.81 15.39
C ASN A 268 -6.01 1.39 15.57
N ASP A 269 -6.44 0.75 14.48
CA ASP A 269 -6.96 -0.62 14.48
C ASP A 269 -5.84 -1.61 14.13
N ALA A 270 -5.21 -2.19 15.16
CA ALA A 270 -4.05 -3.04 14.97
C ALA A 270 -4.36 -4.30 14.15
N LYS A 271 -5.51 -4.94 14.36
CA LYS A 271 -5.85 -6.16 13.60
C LYS A 271 -6.13 -5.85 12.14
N ALA A 272 -6.89 -4.80 11.84
CA ALA A 272 -7.11 -4.36 10.47
C ALA A 272 -5.77 -4.04 9.78
N THR A 273 -4.88 -3.29 10.44
CA THR A 273 -3.52 -3.00 9.94
C THR A 273 -2.75 -4.27 9.58
N PHE A 274 -2.72 -5.27 10.47
CA PHE A 274 -1.97 -6.51 10.25
C PHE A 274 -2.53 -7.34 9.09
N LEU A 275 -3.84 -7.37 8.92
CA LEU A 275 -4.47 -8.11 7.82
C LEU A 275 -4.29 -7.40 6.47
N GLU A 276 -4.28 -6.08 6.43
CA GLU A 276 -3.96 -5.32 5.22
C GLU A 276 -2.48 -5.53 4.80
N ILE A 277 -1.56 -5.59 5.75
CA ILE A 277 -0.15 -5.92 5.46
C ILE A 277 -0.02 -7.36 4.96
N ASN A 278 -0.81 -8.29 5.47
CA ASN A 278 -0.86 -9.67 4.95
C ASN A 278 -1.39 -9.72 3.53
N ASP A 279 -2.39 -8.92 3.16
CA ASP A 279 -2.87 -8.81 1.78
C ASP A 279 -1.79 -8.23 0.84
N LEU A 280 -1.06 -7.20 1.28
CA LEU A 280 0.09 -6.70 0.54
C LEU A 280 1.17 -7.77 0.39
N ASN A 281 1.49 -8.51 1.45
CA ASN A 281 2.44 -9.63 1.39
C ASN A 281 1.99 -10.75 0.43
N ALA A 282 0.70 -11.05 0.37
CA ALA A 282 0.17 -11.99 -0.60
C ALA A 282 0.32 -11.48 -2.05
N SER A 283 0.22 -10.17 -2.26
CA SER A 283 0.52 -9.55 -3.56
C SER A 283 2.02 -9.61 -3.90
N VAL A 284 2.91 -9.43 -2.90
CA VAL A 284 4.37 -9.65 -3.07
C VAL A 284 4.67 -11.11 -3.39
N GLN A 285 3.92 -12.07 -2.83
CA GLN A 285 4.09 -13.48 -3.16
C GLN A 285 3.81 -13.76 -4.65
N LEU A 286 2.84 -13.11 -5.28
CA LEU A 286 2.64 -13.21 -6.74
C LEU A 286 3.85 -12.72 -7.54
N ALA A 287 4.52 -11.67 -7.06
CA ALA A 287 5.76 -11.19 -7.68
C ALA A 287 6.93 -12.15 -7.45
N LEU A 288 6.98 -12.82 -6.30
CA LEU A 288 7.96 -13.87 -6.04
C LEU A 288 7.73 -15.11 -6.93
N ASP A 289 6.48 -15.54 -7.10
CA ASP A 289 6.12 -16.64 -8.00
C ASP A 289 6.46 -16.28 -9.47
N PHE A 290 6.36 -15.01 -9.84
CA PHE A 290 6.83 -14.49 -11.12
C PHE A 290 8.37 -14.49 -11.21
N TYR A 291 9.05 -14.04 -10.14
CA TYR A 291 10.50 -14.04 -10.04
C TYR A 291 11.09 -15.44 -10.21
N GLU A 292 10.49 -16.50 -9.66
CA GLU A 292 10.97 -17.88 -9.82
C GLU A 292 10.97 -18.32 -11.30
N ARG A 293 10.10 -17.75 -12.14
CA ARG A 293 10.08 -17.99 -13.60
C ARG A 293 11.05 -17.10 -14.37
N HIS A 294 11.39 -15.92 -13.84
CA HIS A 294 12.20 -14.90 -14.49
C HIS A 294 13.28 -14.31 -13.55
N PRO A 295 14.14 -15.14 -12.91
CA PRO A 295 15.02 -14.69 -11.82
C PRO A 295 16.10 -13.69 -12.27
N ASN A 296 16.51 -13.75 -13.54
CA ASN A 296 17.57 -12.91 -14.11
C ASN A 296 17.04 -11.63 -14.78
N GLU A 297 15.74 -11.37 -14.72
CA GLU A 297 15.07 -10.27 -15.41
C GLU A 297 14.13 -9.48 -14.49
N THR A 298 13.91 -9.94 -13.24
CA THR A 298 12.91 -9.36 -12.33
C THR A 298 13.57 -8.62 -11.17
N LEU A 299 13.06 -7.43 -10.88
CA LEU A 299 13.35 -6.63 -9.68
C LEU A 299 12.07 -6.48 -8.85
N ILE A 300 12.14 -6.73 -7.55
CA ILE A 300 11.06 -6.54 -6.59
C ILE A 300 11.54 -5.58 -5.51
N VAL A 301 10.85 -4.47 -5.36
CA VAL A 301 11.09 -3.42 -4.34
C VAL A 301 9.85 -3.31 -3.48
N VAL A 302 10.00 -3.35 -2.15
CA VAL A 302 8.94 -3.17 -1.17
C VAL A 302 9.35 -2.07 -0.21
N THR A 303 8.51 -1.06 -0.06
CA THR A 303 8.76 0.07 0.86
C THR A 303 7.45 0.65 1.39
N SER A 304 7.54 1.76 2.08
CA SER A 304 6.41 2.58 2.51
C SER A 304 6.70 4.04 2.16
N ASP A 305 5.66 4.83 2.10
CA ASP A 305 5.74 6.28 1.88
C ASP A 305 5.94 7.05 3.19
N HIS A 306 5.26 6.68 4.26
CA HIS A 306 5.44 7.20 5.62
C HIS A 306 5.00 6.16 6.67
N GLU A 307 5.21 6.47 7.94
CA GLU A 307 4.62 5.77 9.07
C GLU A 307 3.38 6.53 9.54
N THR A 308 2.37 5.81 10.00
CA THR A 308 1.12 6.37 10.53
C THR A 308 0.79 5.79 11.91
N GLY A 309 0.37 6.66 12.81
CA GLY A 309 -0.15 6.31 14.12
C GLY A 309 0.87 6.15 15.22
N GLY A 310 2.16 5.94 14.90
CA GLY A 310 3.20 5.70 15.88
C GLY A 310 2.95 4.45 16.71
N MET A 311 2.75 3.29 16.05
CA MET A 311 2.46 2.02 16.72
C MET A 311 3.60 1.62 17.67
N ILE A 312 3.23 1.17 18.86
CA ILE A 312 4.13 0.57 19.85
C ILE A 312 3.69 -0.86 20.12
N VAL A 313 4.63 -1.81 19.98
CA VAL A 313 4.41 -3.24 20.23
C VAL A 313 5.17 -3.69 21.47
N GLY A 314 4.49 -4.34 22.42
CA GLY A 314 5.14 -4.91 23.59
C GLY A 314 5.50 -3.90 24.67
N TYR A 315 4.65 -2.95 24.95
CA TYR A 315 4.85 -1.98 26.03
C TYR A 315 4.26 -2.46 27.37
N ARG A 316 4.86 -2.04 28.49
CA ARG A 316 4.53 -2.44 29.88
C ARG A 316 4.73 -3.93 30.15
N LYS A 317 5.21 -4.25 31.33
CA LYS A 317 5.35 -5.60 31.90
C LYS A 317 6.12 -6.61 31.02
N TYR A 318 6.87 -6.16 30.00
CA TYR A 318 7.65 -7.04 29.11
C TYR A 318 6.78 -8.15 28.45
N GLN A 319 5.56 -7.81 28.04
CA GLN A 319 4.60 -8.77 27.48
C GLN A 319 4.14 -8.35 26.09
N ILE A 320 3.88 -9.37 25.27
CA ILE A 320 3.23 -9.29 23.96
C ILE A 320 2.15 -10.36 23.94
N ARG A 321 0.91 -10.01 23.65
CA ARG A 321 -0.24 -10.93 23.66
C ARG A 321 -1.13 -10.68 22.44
N LEU A 322 -0.55 -10.79 21.25
CA LEU A 322 -1.25 -10.55 19.98
C LEU A 322 -2.32 -11.62 19.70
N ASP A 323 -2.22 -12.78 20.35
CA ASP A 323 -3.27 -13.80 20.38
C ASP A 323 -4.65 -13.24 20.78
N ARG A 324 -4.70 -12.17 21.59
CA ARG A 324 -5.94 -11.52 22.00
C ARG A 324 -6.66 -10.80 20.86
N LEU A 325 -5.94 -10.36 19.83
CA LEU A 325 -6.53 -9.75 18.65
C LEU A 325 -7.29 -10.76 17.78
N ALA A 326 -7.04 -12.07 17.96
CA ALA A 326 -7.78 -13.11 17.25
C ALA A 326 -9.30 -12.98 17.43
N THR A 327 -9.73 -12.46 18.57
CA THR A 327 -11.15 -12.34 18.92
C THR A 327 -11.90 -11.24 18.17
N GLN A 328 -11.20 -10.24 17.62
CA GLN A 328 -11.81 -9.19 16.80
C GLN A 328 -12.19 -9.77 15.44
N ASP A 329 -13.45 -9.68 15.04
CA ASP A 329 -13.97 -10.18 13.75
C ASP A 329 -14.57 -9.06 12.87
N ILE A 330 -14.32 -7.81 13.24
CA ILE A 330 -14.84 -6.61 12.57
C ILE A 330 -13.84 -5.46 12.73
N SER A 331 -13.64 -4.64 11.68
CA SER A 331 -12.86 -3.42 11.81
C SER A 331 -13.57 -2.35 12.65
N MET A 332 -12.81 -1.36 13.12
CA MET A 332 -13.40 -0.21 13.80
C MET A 332 -14.38 0.56 12.91
N GLU A 333 -14.08 0.68 11.62
CA GLU A 333 -14.95 1.31 10.62
C GLU A 333 -16.30 0.59 10.52
N SER A 334 -16.28 -0.72 10.34
CA SER A 334 -17.50 -1.53 10.24
C SER A 334 -18.25 -1.62 11.57
N LEU A 335 -17.53 -1.67 12.69
CA LEU A 335 -18.15 -1.60 14.05
C LEU A 335 -18.88 -0.28 14.27
N THR A 336 -18.30 0.83 13.77
CA THR A 336 -18.95 2.15 13.75
C THR A 336 -20.29 2.09 13.01
N GLY A 337 -20.33 1.47 11.83
CA GLY A 337 -21.58 1.29 11.07
C GLY A 337 -22.62 0.45 11.80
N VAL A 338 -22.19 -0.60 12.52
CA VAL A 338 -23.11 -1.39 13.37
C VAL A 338 -23.69 -0.55 14.49
N MET A 339 -22.87 0.25 15.19
CA MET A 339 -23.33 1.11 16.29
C MET A 339 -24.28 2.23 15.82
N GLN A 340 -24.08 2.75 14.61
CA GLN A 340 -25.01 3.73 14.01
C GLN A 340 -26.39 3.11 13.79
N ARG A 341 -26.46 1.89 13.21
CA ARG A 341 -27.72 1.16 13.05
C ARG A 341 -28.40 0.82 14.38
N MET A 342 -27.62 0.49 15.43
CA MET A 342 -28.21 0.26 16.77
C MET A 342 -28.97 1.49 17.28
N ARG A 343 -28.43 2.70 17.04
CA ARG A 343 -29.17 3.93 17.42
C ARG A 343 -30.42 4.16 16.56
N GLU A 344 -30.35 3.88 15.26
CA GLU A 344 -31.50 3.98 14.36
C GLU A 344 -32.60 3.00 14.73
N GLU A 345 -32.24 1.83 15.30
CA GLU A 345 -33.16 0.79 15.81
C GLU A 345 -33.53 0.98 17.28
N GLU A 346 -33.16 2.11 17.90
CA GLU A 346 -33.40 2.42 19.33
C GLU A 346 -32.82 1.39 20.32
N LYS A 347 -31.84 0.57 19.88
CA LYS A 347 -31.09 -0.38 20.71
C LYS A 347 -29.92 0.33 21.39
N THR A 348 -30.27 1.12 22.43
CA THR A 348 -29.30 2.01 23.08
C THR A 348 -29.11 1.71 24.56
N ASP A 349 -29.37 0.48 24.99
CA ASP A 349 -29.04 0.06 26.35
C ASP A 349 -27.61 -0.51 26.46
N TRP A 350 -27.13 -0.64 27.70
CA TRP A 350 -25.79 -1.14 27.97
C TRP A 350 -25.64 -2.63 27.70
N ASP A 351 -26.67 -3.42 27.89
CA ASP A 351 -26.62 -4.87 27.73
C ASP A 351 -26.52 -5.25 26.24
N ASP A 352 -27.20 -4.50 25.37
CA ASP A 352 -27.06 -4.62 23.91
C ASP A 352 -25.64 -4.26 23.48
N MET A 353 -25.08 -3.14 23.98
CA MET A 353 -23.70 -2.72 23.68
C MET A 353 -22.68 -3.75 24.19
N GLN A 354 -22.84 -4.24 25.41
CA GLN A 354 -21.96 -5.24 25.98
C GLN A 354 -22.01 -6.55 25.18
N THR A 355 -23.20 -6.96 24.75
CA THR A 355 -23.40 -8.13 23.89
C THR A 355 -22.70 -7.97 22.55
N LEU A 356 -22.82 -6.80 21.91
CA LEU A 356 -22.09 -6.49 20.68
C LEU A 356 -20.57 -6.61 20.87
N LEU A 357 -20.02 -5.98 21.90
CA LEU A 357 -18.58 -5.96 22.16
C LEU A 357 -18.02 -7.33 22.55
N LYS A 358 -18.81 -8.12 23.29
CA LYS A 358 -18.47 -9.54 23.56
C LYS A 358 -18.39 -10.33 22.28
N LYS A 359 -19.41 -10.23 21.43
CA LYS A 359 -19.52 -10.98 20.19
C LYS A 359 -18.41 -10.60 19.19
N ARG A 360 -18.17 -9.30 18.97
CA ARG A 360 -17.32 -8.78 17.89
C ARG A 360 -15.87 -8.62 18.28
N LEU A 361 -15.56 -8.38 19.55
CA LEU A 361 -14.21 -8.12 20.07
C LEU A 361 -13.76 -9.13 21.13
N GLY A 362 -14.64 -10.00 21.60
CA GLY A 362 -14.34 -10.97 22.67
C GLY A 362 -14.11 -10.37 24.05
N LEU A 363 -14.50 -9.11 24.27
CA LEU A 363 -14.35 -8.43 25.56
C LEU A 363 -15.21 -9.11 26.62
N TRP A 364 -14.73 -9.17 27.88
CA TRP A 364 -15.28 -9.88 29.05
C TRP A 364 -15.31 -11.40 28.95
N ASP A 365 -15.26 -11.98 27.77
CA ASP A 365 -15.26 -13.41 27.55
C ASP A 365 -13.83 -13.94 27.31
N LYS A 366 -13.34 -13.84 26.10
CA LYS A 366 -11.98 -14.31 25.71
C LYS A 366 -10.88 -13.33 26.13
N VAL A 367 -11.21 -12.05 26.22
CA VAL A 367 -10.33 -10.97 26.66
C VAL A 367 -10.83 -10.39 27.97
N SER A 368 -10.22 -10.77 29.09
CA SER A 368 -10.56 -10.23 30.42
C SER A 368 -10.25 -8.75 30.50
N LEU A 369 -11.19 -7.96 30.98
CA LEU A 369 -11.03 -6.53 31.23
C LEU A 369 -10.57 -6.25 32.66
N ARG A 370 -9.90 -5.11 32.86
CA ARG A 370 -9.67 -4.55 34.20
C ARG A 370 -10.85 -3.68 34.56
N GLU A 371 -11.10 -3.51 35.83
CA GLU A 371 -12.18 -2.64 36.35
C GLU A 371 -12.16 -1.23 35.71
N LYS A 372 -10.96 -0.66 35.53
CA LYS A 372 -10.81 0.65 34.88
C LYS A 372 -11.17 0.65 33.39
N ASP A 373 -10.94 -0.48 32.68
CA ASP A 373 -11.27 -0.63 31.27
C ASP A 373 -12.80 -0.67 31.11
N GLU A 374 -13.49 -1.38 32.00
CA GLU A 374 -14.95 -1.46 32.05
C GLU A 374 -15.59 -0.11 32.42
N LYS A 375 -15.06 0.57 33.46
CA LYS A 375 -15.49 1.92 33.80
C LYS A 375 -15.35 2.91 32.66
N SER A 376 -14.25 2.80 31.87
CA SER A 376 -14.03 3.64 30.68
C SER A 376 -15.07 3.38 29.60
N LEU A 377 -15.35 2.11 29.29
CA LEU A 377 -16.37 1.74 28.31
C LEU A 377 -17.76 2.25 28.73
N ARG A 378 -18.17 2.01 30.00
CA ARG A 378 -19.48 2.45 30.50
C ARG A 378 -19.60 3.97 30.46
N LYS A 379 -18.57 4.69 30.89
CA LYS A 379 -18.55 6.16 30.83
C LYS A 379 -18.66 6.67 29.39
N THR A 380 -17.95 6.02 28.43
CA THR A 380 -18.01 6.40 27.02
C THR A 380 -19.39 6.11 26.45
N PHE A 381 -19.98 4.99 26.77
CA PHE A 381 -21.35 4.64 26.40
C PHE A 381 -22.34 5.70 26.89
N GLU A 382 -22.39 5.98 28.18
CA GLU A 382 -23.34 6.91 28.79
C GLU A 382 -23.21 8.35 28.28
N LYS A 383 -21.96 8.83 28.12
CA LYS A 383 -21.70 10.23 27.76
C LYS A 383 -21.70 10.50 26.26
N ASN A 384 -21.25 9.55 25.46
CA ASN A 384 -20.98 9.80 24.04
C ASN A 384 -21.91 9.02 23.12
N PHE A 385 -22.17 7.74 23.41
CA PHE A 385 -23.00 6.93 22.53
C PHE A 385 -24.48 7.23 22.68
N VAL A 386 -25.00 7.20 23.92
CA VAL A 386 -26.44 7.39 24.19
C VAL A 386 -26.87 8.84 23.93
N VAL A 387 -26.05 9.81 24.32
CA VAL A 387 -26.45 11.24 24.27
C VAL A 387 -26.31 11.83 22.89
N ASN A 388 -25.15 11.69 22.26
CA ASN A 388 -24.79 12.49 21.07
C ASN A 388 -24.30 11.68 19.86
N GLY A 389 -24.03 10.37 19.99
CA GLY A 389 -23.35 9.62 18.96
C GLY A 389 -22.01 10.27 18.55
N GLU A 390 -21.23 10.72 19.56
CA GLU A 390 -19.99 11.48 19.35
C GLU A 390 -18.97 10.65 18.57
N LYS A 391 -18.31 11.28 17.59
CA LYS A 391 -17.34 10.64 16.70
C LYS A 391 -15.91 11.11 16.98
N VAL A 392 -14.97 10.22 16.77
CA VAL A 392 -13.55 10.55 16.62
C VAL A 392 -13.31 10.78 15.12
N VAL A 393 -12.97 12.02 14.78
CA VAL A 393 -12.73 12.40 13.39
C VAL A 393 -11.26 12.13 13.08
N GLY A 394 -11.00 11.16 12.22
CA GLY A 394 -9.70 10.87 11.62
C GLY A 394 -9.55 11.54 10.26
N LEU A 395 -8.45 11.26 9.58
CA LEU A 395 -8.19 11.83 8.26
C LEU A 395 -9.18 11.33 7.20
N TYR A 396 -9.48 10.05 7.20
CA TYR A 396 -10.35 9.40 6.21
C TYR A 396 -11.71 8.99 6.78
N ASN A 397 -11.77 8.61 8.05
CA ASN A 397 -12.96 8.07 8.71
C ASN A 397 -13.42 8.95 9.87
N SER A 398 -14.70 8.86 10.18
CA SER A 398 -15.29 9.40 11.41
C SER A 398 -15.89 8.24 12.20
N ASN A 399 -15.12 7.70 13.13
CA ASN A 399 -15.51 6.54 13.91
C ASN A 399 -16.33 6.92 15.16
N GLU A 400 -17.29 6.07 15.52
CA GLU A 400 -17.97 6.19 16.81
C GLU A 400 -16.96 6.15 17.96
N LYS A 401 -17.04 7.11 18.87
CA LYS A 401 -16.13 7.17 20.02
C LYS A 401 -16.20 5.91 20.87
N MET A 402 -17.37 5.26 20.91
CA MET A 402 -17.56 3.98 21.59
C MET A 402 -16.77 2.85 20.89
N ALA A 403 -16.77 2.78 19.55
CA ALA A 403 -16.00 1.83 18.78
C ALA A 403 -14.49 2.05 18.99
N SER A 404 -14.05 3.30 18.91
CA SER A 404 -12.65 3.69 19.12
C SER A 404 -12.15 3.31 20.53
N GLU A 405 -12.94 3.55 21.58
CA GLU A 405 -12.56 3.19 22.95
C GLU A 405 -12.50 1.65 23.13
N ALA A 406 -13.43 0.91 22.53
CA ALA A 406 -13.47 -0.55 22.62
C ALA A 406 -12.24 -1.19 21.91
N VAL A 407 -11.92 -0.77 20.68
CA VAL A 407 -10.74 -1.25 19.95
C VAL A 407 -9.45 -0.83 20.64
N LYS A 408 -9.36 0.40 21.15
CA LYS A 408 -8.22 0.88 21.95
C LYS A 408 -7.99 0.01 23.20
N ILE A 409 -9.04 -0.39 23.89
CA ILE A 409 -8.94 -1.28 25.05
C ILE A 409 -8.44 -2.66 24.60
N LEU A 410 -8.96 -3.23 23.51
CA LEU A 410 -8.49 -4.48 22.96
C LEU A 410 -6.99 -4.43 22.62
N ASN A 411 -6.54 -3.39 21.91
CA ASN A 411 -5.13 -3.15 21.61
C ASN A 411 -4.28 -3.14 22.88
N LYS A 412 -4.71 -2.37 23.91
CA LYS A 412 -4.02 -2.32 25.20
C LYS A 412 -3.99 -3.66 25.93
N ARG A 413 -5.00 -4.49 25.76
CA ARG A 413 -5.01 -5.86 26.29
C ARG A 413 -4.05 -6.78 25.52
N ALA A 414 -3.79 -6.50 24.23
CA ALA A 414 -2.78 -7.16 23.41
C ALA A 414 -1.36 -6.59 23.60
N TYR A 415 -1.17 -5.56 24.43
CA TYR A 415 0.06 -4.79 24.64
C TYR A 415 0.53 -4.04 23.39
N ILE A 416 -0.43 -3.53 22.61
CA ILE A 416 -0.22 -2.55 21.56
C ILE A 416 -0.76 -1.20 22.04
N ASP A 417 -0.06 -0.13 21.68
CA ASP A 417 -0.55 1.25 21.85
C ASP A 417 -0.17 2.09 20.63
N TRP A 418 -0.78 3.25 20.52
CA TRP A 418 -0.59 4.20 19.45
C TRP A 418 -0.45 5.59 20.06
N ILE A 419 0.40 6.43 19.48
CA ILE A 419 0.66 7.78 20.01
C ILE A 419 -0.08 8.87 19.25
N SER A 420 -0.58 8.59 18.04
CA SER A 420 -1.20 9.58 17.16
C SER A 420 -2.32 8.96 16.33
N LEU A 421 -3.14 9.80 15.71
CA LEU A 421 -4.04 9.48 14.60
C LEU A 421 -3.49 10.05 13.27
N SER A 422 -2.23 10.45 13.24
CA SER A 422 -1.60 11.14 12.10
C SER A 422 -0.29 10.46 11.72
N HIS A 423 0.27 10.89 10.59
CA HIS A 423 1.60 10.46 10.18
C HIS A 423 2.67 10.86 11.19
N THR A 424 3.76 10.10 11.25
CA THR A 424 4.93 10.41 12.06
C THR A 424 6.18 10.59 11.19
N GLY A 425 7.21 11.20 11.76
CA GLY A 425 8.50 11.40 11.09
C GLY A 425 9.44 10.20 11.16
N SER A 426 8.92 9.00 11.42
CA SER A 426 9.72 7.78 11.46
C SER A 426 10.27 7.41 10.09
N GLN A 427 11.49 6.87 10.06
CA GLN A 427 12.02 6.24 8.85
C GLN A 427 11.13 5.07 8.43
N VAL A 428 11.11 4.79 7.12
CA VAL A 428 10.34 3.69 6.54
C VAL A 428 11.24 2.57 6.05
N PRO A 429 10.78 1.31 6.08
CA PRO A 429 11.57 0.19 5.65
C PRO A 429 11.71 0.10 4.13
N LEU A 430 12.82 -0.51 3.69
CA LEU A 430 13.08 -0.84 2.29
C LEU A 430 13.61 -2.27 2.19
N TRP A 431 12.95 -3.08 1.37
CA TRP A 431 13.37 -4.44 1.03
C TRP A 431 13.48 -4.60 -0.48
N VAL A 432 14.57 -5.19 -0.95
CA VAL A 432 14.79 -5.38 -2.38
C VAL A 432 15.34 -6.76 -2.68
N LYS A 433 14.85 -7.37 -3.75
CA LYS A 433 15.31 -8.66 -4.32
C LYS A 433 15.28 -8.60 -5.84
N GLY A 434 16.24 -9.29 -6.48
CA GLY A 434 16.28 -9.48 -7.92
C GLY A 434 17.37 -8.68 -8.61
N VAL A 435 17.21 -8.44 -9.90
CA VAL A 435 18.25 -7.81 -10.74
C VAL A 435 18.57 -6.40 -10.27
N GLY A 436 19.84 -6.13 -10.01
CA GLY A 436 20.32 -4.80 -9.62
C GLY A 436 20.02 -4.43 -8.16
N PHE A 437 19.66 -5.41 -7.32
CA PHE A 437 19.38 -5.17 -5.90
C PHE A 437 20.57 -4.53 -5.15
N GLU A 438 21.79 -4.76 -5.63
CA GLU A 438 23.02 -4.22 -5.03
C GLU A 438 23.07 -2.70 -5.08
N ASN A 439 22.37 -2.07 -6.02
CA ASN A 439 22.29 -0.61 -6.12
C ASN A 439 21.58 0.03 -4.92
N PHE A 440 20.81 -0.75 -4.14
CA PHE A 440 19.97 -0.23 -3.07
C PHE A 440 20.62 -0.27 -1.69
N TYR A 441 21.83 -0.81 -1.54
CA TYR A 441 22.52 -0.87 -0.23
C TYR A 441 22.82 0.51 0.34
N ASP A 442 23.07 1.50 -0.53
CA ASP A 442 23.40 2.88 -0.14
C ASP A 442 22.19 3.83 -0.16
N CYS A 443 20.96 3.32 -0.35
CA CYS A 443 19.77 4.13 -0.26
C CYS A 443 19.61 4.68 1.17
N TYR A 444 19.54 5.99 1.29
CA TYR A 444 19.37 6.70 2.55
C TYR A 444 18.03 7.44 2.63
N ASP A 445 17.57 7.94 1.49
CA ASP A 445 16.34 8.73 1.36
C ASP A 445 15.38 8.11 0.35
N ASN A 446 14.10 8.34 0.49
CA ASN A 446 13.08 7.79 -0.42
C ASN A 446 13.26 8.28 -1.87
N THR A 447 13.96 9.40 -2.10
CA THR A 447 14.30 9.89 -3.43
C THR A 447 15.37 9.06 -4.14
N ASP A 448 16.13 8.23 -3.44
CA ASP A 448 17.13 7.35 -4.04
C ASP A 448 16.48 6.15 -4.74
N ILE A 449 15.35 5.67 -4.19
CA ILE A 449 14.71 4.42 -4.63
C ILE A 449 14.36 4.44 -6.13
N PRO A 450 13.63 5.43 -6.68
CA PRO A 450 13.29 5.42 -8.11
C PRO A 450 14.52 5.58 -9.01
N LYS A 451 15.58 6.26 -8.55
CA LYS A 451 16.86 6.37 -9.27
C LYS A 451 17.56 5.00 -9.38
N MET A 452 17.53 4.21 -8.29
CA MET A 452 18.11 2.87 -8.31
C MET A 452 17.25 1.90 -9.15
N ILE A 453 15.92 2.05 -9.15
CA ILE A 453 15.05 1.31 -10.08
C ILE A 453 15.40 1.67 -11.52
N ALA A 454 15.52 2.94 -11.87
CA ALA A 454 15.89 3.40 -13.21
C ALA A 454 17.24 2.79 -13.65
N LYS A 455 18.25 2.82 -12.76
CA LYS A 455 19.56 2.22 -13.02
C LYS A 455 19.46 0.71 -13.25
N ALA A 456 18.67 -0.02 -12.47
CA ALA A 456 18.44 -1.46 -12.66
C ALA A 456 17.77 -1.77 -14.01
N MET A 457 16.86 -0.90 -14.48
CA MET A 457 16.26 -0.97 -15.82
C MET A 457 17.25 -0.61 -16.95
N GLY A 458 18.39 -0.02 -16.63
CA GLY A 458 19.38 0.50 -17.59
C GLY A 458 19.03 1.87 -18.15
N GLY A 459 18.22 2.64 -17.42
CA GLY A 459 17.87 4.03 -17.67
C GLY A 459 18.43 4.96 -16.60
N GLU A 460 18.10 6.23 -16.71
CA GLU A 460 18.45 7.27 -15.74
C GLU A 460 17.23 8.19 -15.52
N LEU A 461 16.89 8.38 -14.27
CA LEU A 461 15.85 9.32 -13.87
C LEU A 461 16.52 10.68 -13.62
N LYS A 462 16.09 11.70 -14.39
CA LYS A 462 16.70 13.05 -14.37
C LYS A 462 16.09 13.93 -13.28
#